data_57dba622bfaaaa1970649d9cfb389d76
#
_entry.id   57dba622bfaaaa1970649d9cfb389d76
#
_cell.length_a   1.000
_cell.length_b   1.000
_cell.length_c   1.000
_cell.angle_alpha   90.00
_cell.angle_beta   90.00
_cell.angle_gamma   90.00
#
_symmetry.space_group_name_H-M   'P 1'
#
loop_
_entity.id
_entity.type
_entity.pdbx_description
1 polymer ?
#
loop_
_entity_poly.entity_id
_entity_poly.type
_entity_poly.pdbx_seq_one_letter_code
_entity_poly.pdbx_strand_id
1 'polypeptide(L)'
;QMCIRDRTRDVMDAKTVEDFSLKVQTPERLKFLFILTIADITAVGPGVWNAHKGQLLEQLYKETYAKLSGEVLDDDRSLRAQNKIKSVFSMADFNKKEKFKDWIKSQSDQYWLGLEDDIIFRQAEMFVKNFNNKPSIMIHNKKGSEATEVSIMSKDSKGLFAKLTGALSSMEINIVNAKIFTNSSNIAIDVISVSYTHLTLPTTG
;
A
#
# COMPACT_ATOMS: atom_id res chain seq x y z
N GLN A 1 -12.75 -22.73 15.70
CA GLN A 1 -12.98 -21.30 15.46
C GLN A 1 -11.64 -20.58 15.45
N MET A 2 -10.92 -20.71 14.34
CA MET A 2 -9.73 -19.90 14.11
C MET A 2 -10.23 -18.50 13.73
N CYS A 3 -10.02 -17.56 14.65
CA CYS A 3 -10.59 -16.22 14.66
C CYS A 3 -10.28 -15.45 13.38
N ILE A 4 -11.33 -14.97 12.74
CA ILE A 4 -11.36 -13.95 11.67
C ILE A 4 -10.54 -12.69 12.03
N ARG A 5 -10.20 -12.49 13.30
CA ARG A 5 -9.35 -11.41 13.79
C ARG A 5 -7.90 -11.42 13.30
N ASP A 6 -7.35 -12.56 12.88
CA ASP A 6 -5.95 -12.67 12.44
C ASP A 6 -5.72 -12.37 10.95
N ARG A 7 -6.79 -12.21 10.15
CA ARG A 7 -6.68 -11.94 8.71
C ARG A 7 -6.56 -10.46 8.35
N THR A 8 -6.64 -9.56 9.33
CA THR A 8 -6.68 -8.11 9.10
C THR A 8 -5.57 -7.35 9.85
N ARG A 9 -4.57 -8.04 10.39
CA ARG A 9 -3.41 -7.34 10.96
C ARG A 9 -2.61 -6.76 9.81
N ASP A 10 -2.49 -5.44 9.82
CA ASP A 10 -1.57 -4.75 8.94
C ASP A 10 -0.15 -5.23 9.23
N VAL A 11 0.48 -5.88 8.26
CA VAL A 11 1.88 -6.34 8.36
C VAL A 11 2.87 -5.19 8.53
N MET A 12 2.41 -3.96 8.29
CA MET A 12 3.15 -2.71 8.48
C MET A 12 2.99 -2.13 9.88
N ASP A 13 2.04 -2.63 10.69
CA ASP A 13 1.87 -2.16 12.06
C ASP A 13 3.07 -2.57 12.91
N ALA A 14 3.71 -1.60 13.56
CA ALA A 14 4.88 -1.79 14.40
C ALA A 14 4.65 -2.85 15.48
N LYS A 15 3.45 -2.93 16.06
CA LYS A 15 3.07 -3.93 17.05
C LYS A 15 3.00 -5.34 16.44
N THR A 16 2.50 -5.47 15.21
CA THR A 16 2.48 -6.77 14.50
C THR A 16 3.90 -7.28 14.27
N VAL A 17 4.80 -6.42 13.80
CA VAL A 17 6.23 -6.74 13.60
C VAL A 17 6.89 -7.09 14.94
N GLU A 18 6.57 -6.35 16.00
CA GLU A 18 7.09 -6.62 17.33
C GLU A 18 6.67 -7.98 17.88
N ASP A 19 5.35 -8.25 17.90
CA ASP A 19 4.79 -9.53 18.36
C ASP A 19 5.37 -10.70 17.55
N PHE A 20 5.57 -10.51 16.26
CA PHE A 20 6.17 -11.52 15.37
C PHE A 20 7.65 -11.71 15.65
N SER A 21 8.42 -10.64 15.84
CA SER A 21 9.85 -10.71 16.16
C SER A 21 10.10 -11.45 17.47
N LEU A 22 9.27 -11.22 18.50
CA LEU A 22 9.34 -11.91 19.78
C LEU A 22 9.11 -13.43 19.67
N LYS A 23 8.27 -13.86 18.71
CA LYS A 23 8.03 -15.29 18.45
C LYS A 23 9.15 -15.93 17.65
N VAL A 24 9.68 -15.25 16.67
CA VAL A 24 10.73 -15.75 15.77
C VAL A 24 12.10 -15.75 16.45
N GLN A 25 12.41 -14.72 17.22
CA GLN A 25 13.59 -14.55 18.09
C GLN A 25 14.93 -14.36 17.38
N THR A 26 15.20 -15.00 16.25
CA THR A 26 16.50 -14.88 15.54
C THR A 26 16.35 -14.67 14.05
N PRO A 27 17.29 -13.95 13.40
CA PRO A 27 17.30 -13.75 11.95
C PRO A 27 17.35 -15.08 11.15
N GLU A 28 18.06 -16.09 11.66
CA GLU A 28 18.18 -17.39 11.03
C GLU A 28 16.83 -18.12 11.01
N ARG A 29 16.10 -18.12 12.14
CA ARG A 29 14.76 -18.71 12.21
C ARG A 29 13.79 -17.97 11.30
N LEU A 30 13.88 -16.66 11.22
CA LEU A 30 13.08 -15.85 10.30
C LEU A 30 13.30 -16.25 8.85
N LYS A 31 14.58 -16.43 8.45
CA LYS A 31 14.94 -16.87 7.09
C LYS A 31 14.38 -18.24 6.76
N PHE A 32 14.50 -19.21 7.66
CA PHE A 32 13.93 -20.54 7.45
C PHE A 32 12.41 -20.51 7.38
N LEU A 33 11.75 -19.73 8.25
CA LEU A 33 10.30 -19.57 8.25
C LEU A 33 9.80 -18.95 6.95
N PHE A 34 10.53 -17.95 6.43
CA PHE A 34 10.21 -17.30 5.16
C PHE A 34 10.26 -18.28 3.98
N ILE A 35 11.36 -19.07 3.89
CA ILE A 35 11.53 -20.09 2.84
C ILE A 35 10.44 -21.17 2.94
N LEU A 36 10.17 -21.67 4.15
CA LEU A 36 9.14 -22.69 4.38
C LEU A 36 7.74 -22.16 4.01
N THR A 37 7.43 -20.92 4.34
CA THR A 37 6.14 -20.30 4.01
C THR A 37 5.94 -20.20 2.49
N ILE A 38 7.00 -19.79 1.75
CA ILE A 38 6.94 -19.75 0.28
C ILE A 38 6.72 -21.16 -0.28
N ALA A 39 7.50 -22.14 0.20
CA ALA A 39 7.40 -23.52 -0.25
C ALA A 39 6.00 -24.11 0.02
N ASP A 40 5.46 -23.90 1.21
CA ASP A 40 4.14 -24.39 1.62
C ASP A 40 3.03 -23.79 0.75
N ILE A 41 3.01 -22.47 0.59
CA ILE A 41 2.00 -21.79 -0.24
C ILE A 41 2.12 -22.22 -1.71
N THR A 42 3.33 -22.43 -2.21
CA THR A 42 3.55 -22.87 -3.60
C THR A 42 3.12 -24.33 -3.81
N ALA A 43 3.31 -25.16 -2.81
CA ALA A 43 2.92 -26.59 -2.85
C ALA A 43 1.41 -26.81 -2.86
N VAL A 44 0.61 -25.86 -2.36
CA VAL A 44 -0.86 -25.99 -2.34
C VAL A 44 -1.46 -25.98 -3.75
N GLY A 45 -0.82 -25.34 -4.72
CA GLY A 45 -1.22 -25.38 -6.13
C GLY A 45 -1.19 -24.04 -6.86
N PRO A 46 -1.42 -24.07 -8.18
CA PRO A 46 -1.39 -22.87 -9.00
C PRO A 46 -2.50 -21.88 -8.58
N GLY A 47 -2.16 -20.59 -8.49
CA GLY A 47 -3.09 -19.51 -8.13
C GLY A 47 -3.20 -19.21 -6.63
N VAL A 48 -2.67 -20.04 -5.74
CA VAL A 48 -2.63 -19.75 -4.29
C VAL A 48 -1.54 -18.71 -3.97
N TRP A 49 -0.42 -18.77 -4.67
CA TRP A 49 0.61 -17.74 -4.65
C TRP A 49 0.26 -16.62 -5.64
N ASN A 50 0.25 -15.39 -5.18
CA ASN A 50 0.13 -14.22 -6.05
C ASN A 50 1.14 -13.14 -5.65
N ALA A 51 1.39 -12.18 -6.54
CA ALA A 51 2.36 -11.12 -6.34
C ALA A 51 2.10 -10.31 -5.06
N HIS A 52 0.83 -10.10 -4.68
CA HIS A 52 0.46 -9.37 -3.47
C HIS A 52 0.87 -10.11 -2.20
N LYS A 53 0.60 -11.42 -2.11
CA LYS A 53 1.04 -12.24 -0.97
C LYS A 53 2.57 -12.26 -0.85
N GLY A 54 3.26 -12.34 -2.00
CA GLY A 54 4.71 -12.26 -2.06
C GLY A 54 5.24 -10.95 -1.50
N GLN A 55 4.67 -9.83 -1.90
CA GLN A 55 5.06 -8.50 -1.41
C GLN A 55 4.81 -8.34 0.09
N LEU A 56 3.65 -8.77 0.61
CA LEU A 56 3.35 -8.71 2.03
C LEU A 56 4.32 -9.55 2.86
N LEU A 57 4.62 -10.76 2.39
CA LEU A 57 5.53 -11.67 3.09
C LEU A 57 6.96 -11.13 3.07
N GLU A 58 7.42 -10.60 1.94
CA GLU A 58 8.74 -9.98 1.80
C GLU A 58 8.87 -8.75 2.71
N GLN A 59 7.82 -7.95 2.80
CA GLN A 59 7.82 -6.78 3.64
C GLN A 59 7.85 -7.13 5.12
N LEU A 60 7.02 -8.09 5.57
CA LEU A 60 7.06 -8.60 6.95
C LEU A 60 8.45 -9.17 7.27
N TYR A 61 9.06 -9.89 6.33
CA TYR A 61 10.42 -10.41 6.49
C TYR A 61 11.43 -9.27 6.71
N LYS A 62 11.44 -8.25 5.84
CA LYS A 62 12.38 -7.12 5.94
C LYS A 62 12.25 -6.35 7.25
N GLU A 63 11.02 -6.01 7.65
CA GLU A 63 10.76 -5.28 8.88
C GLU A 63 11.15 -6.10 10.13
N THR A 64 10.85 -7.40 10.11
CA THR A 64 11.20 -8.28 11.23
C THR A 64 12.70 -8.55 11.28
N TYR A 65 13.36 -8.73 10.13
CA TYR A 65 14.81 -8.96 10.05
C TYR A 65 15.58 -7.79 10.62
N ALA A 66 15.24 -6.57 10.20
CA ALA A 66 15.88 -5.36 10.70
C ALA A 66 15.71 -5.24 12.21
N LYS A 67 14.52 -5.56 12.77
CA LYS A 67 14.31 -5.55 14.21
C LYS A 67 15.15 -6.61 14.95
N LEU A 68 15.28 -7.81 14.40
CA LEU A 68 16.06 -8.90 15.01
C LEU A 68 17.57 -8.72 14.88
N SER A 69 18.04 -8.05 13.83
CA SER A 69 19.46 -7.74 13.62
C SER A 69 19.98 -6.57 14.47
N GLY A 70 19.06 -5.90 15.21
CA GLY A 70 19.42 -4.74 16.02
C GLY A 70 19.66 -3.47 15.24
N GLU A 71 19.28 -3.47 13.93
CA GLU A 71 19.19 -2.25 13.16
C GLU A 71 18.11 -1.36 13.78
N VAL A 72 18.48 -0.11 14.10
CA VAL A 72 17.56 0.87 14.72
C VAL A 72 16.50 1.25 13.68
N LEU A 73 15.38 0.53 13.71
CA LEU A 73 14.32 0.62 12.69
C LEU A 73 13.67 2.00 12.61
N ASP A 74 13.57 2.72 13.71
CA ASP A 74 12.92 4.03 13.71
C ASP A 74 13.77 5.07 12.96
N ASP A 75 15.10 5.08 13.17
CA ASP A 75 16.00 5.98 12.44
C ASP A 75 16.08 5.61 10.96
N ASP A 76 16.17 4.32 10.63
CA ASP A 76 16.26 3.86 9.25
C ASP A 76 14.91 4.05 8.50
N ARG A 77 13.79 3.82 9.17
CA ARG A 77 12.44 4.05 8.60
C ARG A 77 12.22 5.53 8.31
N SER A 78 12.52 6.40 9.26
CA SER A 78 12.43 7.84 9.09
C SER A 78 13.40 8.33 8.00
N LEU A 79 14.63 7.82 7.98
CA LEU A 79 15.61 8.15 6.95
C LEU A 79 15.15 7.71 5.55
N ARG A 80 14.59 6.50 5.41
CA ARG A 80 14.01 6.02 4.15
C ARG A 80 12.84 6.89 3.69
N ALA A 81 11.95 7.27 4.61
CA ALA A 81 10.85 8.17 4.31
C ALA A 81 11.38 9.54 3.85
N GLN A 82 12.37 10.11 4.55
CA GLN A 82 13.01 11.37 4.16
C GLN A 82 13.68 11.30 2.79
N ASN A 83 14.37 10.20 2.46
CA ASN A 83 14.98 10.03 1.15
C ASN A 83 13.92 9.96 0.05
N LYS A 84 12.81 9.28 0.32
CA LYS A 84 11.68 9.21 -0.59
C LYS A 84 11.00 10.58 -0.79
N ILE A 85 10.83 11.33 0.28
CA ILE A 85 10.36 12.73 0.24
C ILE A 85 11.26 13.58 -0.67
N LYS A 86 12.58 13.47 -0.52
CA LYS A 86 13.54 14.21 -1.37
C LYS A 86 13.40 13.81 -2.84
N SER A 87 13.27 12.51 -3.14
CA SER A 87 13.05 11.98 -4.49
C SER A 87 11.80 12.59 -5.11
N VAL A 88 10.65 12.45 -4.46
CA VAL A 88 9.37 12.98 -4.94
C VAL A 88 9.39 14.52 -5.05
N PHE A 89 10.00 15.20 -4.07
CA PHE A 89 10.11 16.66 -4.10
C PHE A 89 10.96 17.16 -5.26
N SER A 90 11.97 16.42 -5.68
CA SER A 90 12.79 16.78 -6.86
C SER A 90 12.00 16.71 -8.18
N MET A 91 10.94 15.90 -8.24
CA MET A 91 10.05 15.77 -9.41
C MET A 91 9.09 16.97 -9.54
N ALA A 92 8.89 17.75 -8.45
CA ALA A 92 7.94 18.85 -8.43
C ALA A 92 8.43 20.05 -9.25
N ASP A 93 7.50 20.65 -10.02
CA ASP A 93 7.72 21.92 -10.68
C ASP A 93 7.96 23.05 -9.67
N PHE A 94 8.87 23.97 -9.98
CA PHE A 94 9.29 25.04 -9.08
C PHE A 94 8.11 25.88 -8.55
N ASN A 95 7.15 26.20 -9.41
CA ASN A 95 5.98 27.02 -9.06
C ASN A 95 5.00 26.36 -8.08
N LYS A 96 5.14 25.05 -7.87
CA LYS A 96 4.24 24.25 -7.00
C LYS A 96 4.89 23.85 -5.68
N LYS A 97 6.17 24.14 -5.47
CA LYS A 97 6.96 23.63 -4.32
C LYS A 97 6.37 23.96 -2.95
N GLU A 98 5.81 25.18 -2.77
CA GLU A 98 5.23 25.56 -1.47
C GLU A 98 3.99 24.70 -1.11
N LYS A 99 3.07 24.53 -2.05
CA LYS A 99 1.90 23.65 -1.82
C LYS A 99 2.28 22.20 -1.64
N PHE A 100 3.36 21.74 -2.29
CA PHE A 100 3.93 20.43 -2.05
C PHE A 100 4.47 20.27 -0.62
N LYS A 101 5.05 21.31 -0.03
CA LYS A 101 5.53 21.27 1.36
C LYS A 101 4.38 21.01 2.34
N ASP A 102 3.23 21.62 2.11
CA ASP A 102 2.04 21.37 2.94
C ASP A 102 1.56 19.93 2.80
N TRP A 103 1.56 19.42 1.58
CA TRP A 103 1.27 17.99 1.33
C TRP A 103 2.23 17.07 2.08
N ILE A 104 3.54 17.32 1.96
CA ILE A 104 4.59 16.53 2.62
C ILE A 104 4.36 16.48 4.12
N LYS A 105 4.15 17.65 4.76
CA LYS A 105 3.96 17.76 6.21
C LYS A 105 2.72 17.03 6.72
N SER A 106 1.72 16.87 5.88
CA SER A 106 0.47 16.22 6.26
C SER A 106 0.54 14.69 6.25
N GLN A 107 1.52 14.08 5.56
CA GLN A 107 1.60 12.64 5.38
C GLN A 107 2.44 11.95 6.46
N SER A 108 2.06 10.70 6.79
CA SER A 108 2.83 9.82 7.68
C SER A 108 3.95 9.08 6.95
N ASP A 109 4.93 8.56 7.68
CA ASP A 109 5.98 7.69 7.13
C ASP A 109 5.39 6.45 6.45
N GLN A 110 4.29 5.91 6.97
CA GLN A 110 3.59 4.77 6.37
C GLN A 110 3.09 5.08 4.96
N TYR A 111 2.59 6.28 4.72
CA TYR A 111 2.19 6.73 3.39
C TYR A 111 3.39 6.78 2.44
N TRP A 112 4.51 7.41 2.88
CA TRP A 112 5.72 7.54 2.08
C TRP A 112 6.31 6.20 1.69
N LEU A 113 6.38 5.26 2.62
CA LEU A 113 6.98 3.94 2.40
C LEU A 113 6.01 2.95 1.73
N GLY A 114 4.71 3.21 1.78
CA GLY A 114 3.68 2.33 1.26
C GLY A 114 3.40 2.44 -0.24
N LEU A 115 3.84 3.53 -0.90
CA LEU A 115 3.51 3.83 -2.29
C LEU A 115 4.77 4.04 -3.15
N GLU A 116 4.64 3.91 -4.47
CA GLU A 116 5.70 4.25 -5.43
C GLU A 116 5.79 5.77 -5.65
N ASP A 117 6.98 6.27 -6.00
CA ASP A 117 7.26 7.71 -6.08
C ASP A 117 6.37 8.44 -7.09
N ASP A 118 6.09 7.81 -8.24
CA ASP A 118 5.24 8.37 -9.29
C ASP A 118 3.76 8.47 -8.85
N ILE A 119 3.27 7.52 -8.06
CA ILE A 119 1.92 7.57 -7.49
C ILE A 119 1.82 8.71 -6.48
N ILE A 120 2.80 8.81 -5.58
CA ILE A 120 2.87 9.88 -4.59
C ILE A 120 2.93 11.25 -5.27
N PHE A 121 3.78 11.38 -6.29
CA PHE A 121 3.91 12.64 -7.04
C PHE A 121 2.59 13.05 -7.70
N ARG A 122 1.89 12.14 -8.37
CA ARG A 122 0.60 12.39 -9.00
C ARG A 122 -0.50 12.73 -7.99
N GLN A 123 -0.51 12.06 -6.84
CA GLN A 123 -1.44 12.38 -5.75
C GLN A 123 -1.19 13.78 -5.19
N ALA A 124 0.07 14.15 -5.00
CA ALA A 124 0.44 15.50 -4.59
C ALA A 124 0.04 16.56 -5.65
N GLU A 125 0.23 16.26 -6.95
CA GLU A 125 -0.26 17.13 -8.02
C GLU A 125 -1.80 17.26 -8.00
N MET A 126 -2.52 16.16 -7.78
CA MET A 126 -3.98 16.16 -7.66
C MET A 126 -4.43 17.02 -6.49
N PHE A 127 -3.76 16.92 -5.33
CA PHE A 127 -4.01 17.77 -4.17
C PHE A 127 -3.79 19.26 -4.49
N VAL A 128 -2.65 19.59 -5.10
CA VAL A 128 -2.29 20.96 -5.43
C VAL A 128 -3.22 21.61 -6.45
N LYS A 129 -3.69 20.83 -7.44
CA LYS A 129 -4.51 21.35 -8.55
C LYS A 129 -5.99 21.48 -8.17
N ASN A 130 -6.57 20.50 -7.47
CA ASN A 130 -8.03 20.33 -7.49
C ASN A 130 -8.66 20.02 -6.13
N PHE A 131 -7.91 19.92 -5.02
CA PHE A 131 -8.51 19.54 -3.76
C PHE A 131 -9.25 20.69 -3.07
N ASN A 132 -10.53 20.85 -3.40
CA ASN A 132 -11.48 21.79 -2.77
C ASN A 132 -12.53 21.04 -1.93
N ASN A 133 -12.09 20.10 -1.09
CA ASN A 133 -12.97 19.21 -0.30
C ASN A 133 -13.96 18.34 -1.11
N LYS A 134 -13.80 18.27 -2.44
CA LYS A 134 -14.53 17.34 -3.29
C LYS A 134 -13.69 16.08 -3.53
N PRO A 135 -14.32 14.89 -3.61
CA PRO A 135 -13.61 13.68 -3.97
C PRO A 135 -12.87 13.86 -5.30
N SER A 136 -11.61 13.45 -5.33
CA SER A 136 -10.77 13.45 -6.53
C SER A 136 -10.34 12.03 -6.82
N ILE A 137 -10.41 11.62 -8.08
CA ILE A 137 -10.08 10.26 -8.53
C ILE A 137 -9.00 10.35 -9.58
N MET A 138 -8.02 9.45 -9.50
CA MET A 138 -6.97 9.27 -10.48
C MET A 138 -6.84 7.80 -10.81
N ILE A 139 -6.75 7.49 -12.09
CA ILE A 139 -6.56 6.12 -12.59
C ILE A 139 -5.14 6.01 -13.12
N HIS A 140 -4.45 4.97 -12.72
CA HIS A 140 -3.09 4.66 -13.13
C HIS A 140 -2.98 3.22 -13.65
N ASN A 141 -2.59 3.08 -14.91
CA ASN A 141 -2.32 1.78 -15.51
C ASN A 141 -0.82 1.54 -15.54
N LYS A 142 -0.36 0.56 -14.77
CA LYS A 142 1.04 0.15 -14.78
C LYS A 142 1.29 -0.74 -16.01
N LYS A 143 2.24 -0.36 -16.87
CA LYS A 143 2.62 -1.18 -18.02
C LYS A 143 3.03 -2.59 -17.55
N GLY A 144 2.42 -3.62 -18.14
CA GLY A 144 2.68 -5.01 -17.79
C GLY A 144 1.95 -5.54 -16.55
N SER A 145 1.04 -4.76 -15.95
CA SER A 145 0.13 -5.21 -14.90
C SER A 145 -1.26 -5.44 -15.46
N GLU A 146 -1.89 -6.55 -15.07
CA GLU A 146 -3.30 -6.81 -15.37
C GLU A 146 -4.25 -6.00 -14.46
N ALA A 147 -3.70 -5.39 -13.41
CA ALA A 147 -4.46 -4.57 -12.47
C ALA A 147 -4.31 -3.09 -12.79
N THR A 148 -5.42 -2.38 -12.71
CA THR A 148 -5.49 -0.92 -12.76
C THR A 148 -5.50 -0.37 -11.34
N GLU A 149 -4.68 0.63 -11.04
CA GLU A 149 -4.67 1.32 -9.75
C GLU A 149 -5.56 2.56 -9.81
N VAL A 150 -6.46 2.67 -8.84
CA VAL A 150 -7.37 3.80 -8.66
C VAL A 150 -7.02 4.50 -7.36
N SER A 151 -6.50 5.72 -7.44
CA SER A 151 -6.28 6.58 -6.27
C SER A 151 -7.50 7.46 -6.05
N ILE A 152 -8.05 7.43 -4.85
CA ILE A 152 -9.19 8.24 -4.43
C ILE A 152 -8.76 9.11 -3.26
N MET A 153 -8.99 10.42 -3.36
CA MET A 153 -8.71 11.37 -2.32
C MET A 153 -9.99 12.10 -1.93
N SER A 154 -10.35 12.06 -0.66
CA SER A 154 -11.54 12.75 -0.17
C SER A 154 -11.40 13.11 1.31
N LYS A 155 -12.30 13.95 1.83
CA LYS A 155 -12.40 14.16 3.28
C LYS A 155 -12.76 12.84 3.94
N ASP A 156 -12.01 12.46 4.99
CA ASP A 156 -12.27 11.22 5.71
C ASP A 156 -13.60 11.28 6.46
N SER A 157 -14.31 10.17 6.46
CA SER A 157 -15.58 10.02 7.17
C SER A 157 -15.84 8.56 7.52
N LYS A 158 -16.59 8.34 8.59
CA LYS A 158 -16.93 6.99 9.04
C LYS A 158 -17.57 6.16 7.92
N GLY A 159 -16.98 5.02 7.64
CA GLY A 159 -17.45 4.07 6.62
C GLY A 159 -17.15 4.49 5.17
N LEU A 160 -16.28 5.48 4.94
CA LEU A 160 -15.89 5.90 3.59
C LEU A 160 -15.39 4.74 2.75
N PHE A 161 -14.43 3.97 3.26
CA PHE A 161 -13.86 2.83 2.55
C PHE A 161 -14.93 1.77 2.20
N ALA A 162 -15.84 1.47 3.13
CA ALA A 162 -16.94 0.54 2.86
C ALA A 162 -17.89 1.04 1.74
N LYS A 163 -18.12 2.36 1.66
CA LYS A 163 -18.91 2.96 0.57
C LYS A 163 -18.17 2.86 -0.76
N LEU A 164 -16.86 3.14 -0.77
CA LEU A 164 -16.03 3.06 -1.97
C LEU A 164 -15.96 1.63 -2.50
N THR A 165 -15.66 0.66 -1.64
CA THR A 165 -15.60 -0.76 -2.03
C THR A 165 -16.96 -1.30 -2.44
N GLY A 166 -18.04 -0.89 -1.76
CA GLY A 166 -19.41 -1.23 -2.15
C GLY A 166 -19.79 -0.70 -3.52
N ALA A 167 -19.41 0.56 -3.83
CA ALA A 167 -19.64 1.13 -5.15
C ALA A 167 -18.86 0.38 -6.25
N LEU A 168 -17.58 0.06 -6.03
CA LEU A 168 -16.78 -0.71 -6.99
C LEU A 168 -17.36 -2.12 -7.19
N SER A 169 -17.76 -2.79 -6.11
CA SER A 169 -18.38 -4.12 -6.19
C SER A 169 -19.71 -4.10 -6.92
N SER A 170 -20.52 -3.05 -6.75
CA SER A 170 -21.80 -2.92 -7.49
C SER A 170 -21.60 -2.72 -9.00
N MET A 171 -20.42 -2.32 -9.42
CA MET A 171 -20.02 -2.20 -10.83
C MET A 171 -19.29 -3.46 -11.34
N GLU A 172 -19.33 -4.57 -10.60
CA GLU A 172 -18.64 -5.82 -10.92
C GLU A 172 -17.12 -5.69 -11.04
N ILE A 173 -16.54 -4.65 -10.42
CA ILE A 173 -15.10 -4.42 -10.38
C ILE A 173 -14.52 -5.28 -9.25
N ASN A 174 -13.58 -6.15 -9.59
CA ASN A 174 -12.90 -6.99 -8.62
C ASN A 174 -11.73 -6.22 -7.97
N ILE A 175 -11.78 -6.10 -6.64
CA ILE A 175 -10.73 -5.46 -5.86
C ILE A 175 -9.67 -6.50 -5.53
N VAL A 176 -8.45 -6.28 -6.03
CA VAL A 176 -7.29 -7.15 -5.82
C VAL A 176 -6.54 -6.76 -4.55
N ASN A 177 -6.37 -5.45 -4.32
CA ASN A 177 -5.64 -4.89 -3.20
C ASN A 177 -6.16 -3.49 -2.87
N ALA A 178 -5.98 -3.05 -1.63
CA ALA A 178 -6.24 -1.68 -1.22
C ALA A 178 -5.20 -1.21 -0.19
N LYS A 179 -4.70 0.01 -0.37
CA LYS A 179 -3.86 0.72 0.59
C LYS A 179 -4.61 1.96 1.03
N ILE A 180 -4.80 2.11 2.33
CA ILE A 180 -5.66 3.14 2.92
C ILE A 180 -4.82 4.01 3.84
N PHE A 181 -4.86 5.31 3.64
CA PHE A 181 -4.16 6.28 4.45
C PHE A 181 -5.11 7.42 4.83
N THR A 182 -4.93 7.95 6.02
CA THR A 182 -5.56 9.22 6.42
C THR A 182 -4.45 10.15 6.91
N ASN A 183 -4.37 11.33 6.34
CA ASN A 183 -3.35 12.29 6.70
C ASN A 183 -3.76 13.16 7.91
N SER A 184 -2.81 13.97 8.42
CA SER A 184 -3.05 14.83 9.59
C SER A 184 -4.13 15.91 9.37
N SER A 185 -4.50 16.18 8.11
CA SER A 185 -5.58 17.11 7.73
C SER A 185 -6.92 16.41 7.53
N ASN A 186 -7.06 15.16 8.01
CA ASN A 186 -8.28 14.35 7.88
C ASN A 186 -8.72 14.13 6.42
N ILE A 187 -7.74 13.93 5.53
CA ILE A 187 -7.96 13.55 4.15
C ILE A 187 -7.63 12.07 4.00
N ALA A 188 -8.59 11.30 3.56
CA ALA A 188 -8.41 9.91 3.17
C ALA A 188 -7.78 9.83 1.77
N ILE A 189 -6.79 8.95 1.63
CA ILE A 189 -6.08 8.67 0.39
C ILE A 189 -6.08 7.16 0.21
N ASP A 190 -6.99 6.67 -0.61
CA ASP A 190 -7.17 5.24 -0.86
C ASP A 190 -6.58 4.89 -2.22
N VAL A 191 -5.71 3.90 -2.26
CA VAL A 191 -5.14 3.33 -3.50
C VAL A 191 -5.69 1.92 -3.65
N ILE A 192 -6.59 1.73 -4.60
CA ILE A 192 -7.30 0.47 -4.82
C ILE A 192 -6.82 -0.12 -6.14
N SER A 193 -6.23 -1.32 -6.07
CA SER A 193 -5.88 -2.10 -7.27
C SER A 193 -7.08 -2.93 -7.67
N VAL A 194 -7.55 -2.75 -8.89
CA VAL A 194 -8.73 -3.42 -9.43
C VAL A 194 -8.39 -4.22 -10.67
N SER A 195 -9.08 -5.33 -10.86
CA SER A 195 -9.06 -6.09 -12.11
C SER A 195 -10.47 -6.19 -12.69
N TYR A 196 -10.56 -6.15 -14.00
CA TYR A 196 -11.80 -6.39 -14.72
C TYR A 196 -11.86 -7.85 -15.13
N THR A 197 -12.84 -8.60 -14.65
CA THR A 197 -13.00 -10.01 -14.96
C THR A 197 -13.71 -10.28 -16.32
N HIS A 198 -14.12 -9.22 -17.04
CA HIS A 198 -14.82 -9.37 -18.31
C HIS A 198 -14.24 -8.50 -19.41
N LEU A 199 -13.49 -9.15 -20.29
CA LEU A 199 -13.56 -8.96 -21.76
C LEU A 199 -13.00 -10.22 -22.44
N THR A 200 -13.73 -11.32 -22.36
CA THR A 200 -13.77 -12.22 -23.50
C THR A 200 -14.63 -11.54 -24.55
N LEU A 201 -14.00 -10.82 -25.47
CA LEU A 201 -14.66 -10.48 -26.73
C LEU A 201 -15.15 -11.79 -27.35
N PRO A 202 -16.43 -11.90 -27.76
CA PRO A 202 -16.85 -13.04 -28.53
C PRO A 202 -16.00 -13.04 -29.80
N THR A 203 -15.17 -14.06 -29.96
CA THR A 203 -14.57 -14.38 -31.25
C THR A 203 -15.70 -14.70 -32.19
N THR A 204 -16.07 -13.74 -33.05
CA THR A 204 -16.89 -14.01 -34.20
C THR A 204 -16.11 -14.95 -35.09
N GLY A 205 -16.63 -16.23 -35.18
CA GLY A 205 -16.21 -17.22 -36.15
C GLY A 205 -16.58 -16.82 -37.56
#